data_8ffb4820aef9565e4530c4608c18c894
#
_entry.id   8ffb4820aef9565e4530c4608c18c894
#
_cell.length_a   1.000
_cell.length_b   1.000
_cell.length_c   1.000
_cell.angle_alpha   90.00
_cell.angle_beta   90.00
_cell.angle_gamma   90.00
#
_symmetry.space_group_name_H-M   'P 1'
#
loop_
_entity.id
_entity.type
_entity.pdbx_description
1 polymer ?
#
loop_
_entity_poly.entity_id
_entity_poly.type
_entity_poly.pdbx_seq_one_letter_code
_entity_poly.pdbx_strand_id
1 'polypeptide(L)'
;MQPTKWLEENDANLINDLSKLVGVQSISTDGAHQKELDDCAELTCTLMKSAGLNNVAVLKTGNSNPYAYGEWLGAPGKPTVFLYAHHDVQPVMGFESQWQSPPFTLTERDGRLFGRGAADDKGAIVTQLGAIASYLQTKKELPVNVKMLVEGEEEVGSSNLQGFFVENKDRLMSDVIVVCDTGNAEVGLPCITYSLRGIVELKITVKSATTPVHSGSAGGMLADAAIALNVILARLYWGHKKLPVPGIYDKVRKLTGTEKRAFRKIGGEEPKWRSDFGVLDGVELALESKVHPNEATWRKPSITVIVEAASSVAGKSNQVLPEALAYISCRIVPDQDPAEVFEQIKAVLTKDPPWGVKVEVTPTAQMKWWMTDPTGPSFVAATKALKKGFGVKPVNIGCGGSIGFVGPLAELFGGAPALLLGIEDPISNAHAPNESLHAGDFRKLTASISNLFEQIGNLPDGKVK
;
A
#
# COMPACT_ATOMS: atom_id res chain seq x y z
N MET A 1 -33.13 -7.41 13.98
CA MET A 1 -31.93 -6.76 14.56
C MET A 1 -31.36 -5.75 13.57
N GLN A 2 -30.73 -4.66 14.02
CA GLN A 2 -29.98 -3.75 13.13
C GLN A 2 -28.61 -4.35 12.82
N PRO A 3 -28.07 -4.19 11.59
CA PRO A 3 -26.78 -4.74 11.23
C PRO A 3 -25.63 -4.32 12.17
N THR A 4 -25.55 -3.05 12.55
CA THR A 4 -24.53 -2.56 13.47
C THR A 4 -24.61 -3.18 14.88
N LYS A 5 -25.82 -3.46 15.37
CA LYS A 5 -26.01 -4.16 16.66
C LYS A 5 -25.53 -5.61 16.57
N TRP A 6 -25.74 -6.27 15.44
CA TRP A 6 -25.21 -7.62 15.19
C TRP A 6 -23.69 -7.64 15.25
N LEU A 7 -23.01 -6.60 14.69
CA LEU A 7 -21.55 -6.48 14.75
C LEU A 7 -21.05 -6.39 16.20
N GLU A 8 -21.71 -5.60 17.03
CA GLU A 8 -21.37 -5.49 18.47
C GLU A 8 -21.52 -6.84 19.19
N GLU A 9 -22.61 -7.57 18.93
CA GLU A 9 -22.88 -8.89 19.54
C GLU A 9 -21.95 -10.00 19.01
N ASN A 10 -21.32 -9.83 17.83
CA ASN A 10 -20.45 -10.81 17.18
C ASN A 10 -18.97 -10.39 17.12
N ASP A 11 -18.58 -9.36 17.86
CA ASP A 11 -17.20 -8.84 17.88
C ASP A 11 -16.16 -9.94 18.16
N ALA A 12 -16.39 -10.77 19.15
CA ALA A 12 -15.50 -11.87 19.50
C ALA A 12 -15.35 -12.90 18.36
N ASN A 13 -16.40 -13.13 17.57
CA ASN A 13 -16.34 -14.01 16.40
C ASN A 13 -15.50 -13.40 15.28
N LEU A 14 -15.63 -12.09 15.03
CA LEU A 14 -14.83 -11.37 14.04
C LEU A 14 -13.34 -11.36 14.42
N ILE A 15 -13.02 -11.10 15.69
CA ILE A 15 -11.63 -11.19 16.20
C ILE A 15 -11.09 -12.62 16.07
N ASN A 16 -11.90 -13.64 16.34
CA ASN A 16 -11.50 -15.04 16.16
C ASN A 16 -11.26 -15.39 14.68
N ASP A 17 -12.05 -14.84 13.76
CA ASP A 17 -11.82 -15.04 12.31
C ASP A 17 -10.54 -14.34 11.85
N LEU A 18 -10.24 -13.14 12.36
CA LEU A 18 -8.94 -12.49 12.15
C LEU A 18 -7.79 -13.33 12.72
N SER A 19 -7.98 -13.90 13.92
CA SER A 19 -6.97 -14.76 14.55
C SER A 19 -6.67 -16.00 13.72
N LYS A 20 -7.68 -16.61 13.10
CA LYS A 20 -7.48 -17.74 12.18
C LYS A 20 -6.67 -17.34 10.96
N LEU A 21 -6.99 -16.19 10.31
CA LEU A 21 -6.27 -15.69 9.15
C LEU A 21 -4.82 -15.34 9.51
N VAL A 22 -4.58 -14.61 10.60
CA VAL A 22 -3.24 -14.28 11.09
C VAL A 22 -2.42 -15.54 11.38
N GLY A 23 -3.06 -16.60 11.87
CA GLY A 23 -2.42 -17.89 12.14
C GLY A 23 -1.84 -18.60 10.92
N VAL A 24 -2.26 -18.22 9.70
CA VAL A 24 -1.71 -18.79 8.45
C VAL A 24 -0.55 -17.91 7.96
N GLN A 25 0.64 -18.51 7.81
CA GLN A 25 1.86 -17.81 7.36
C GLN A 25 1.89 -17.66 5.84
N SER A 26 0.94 -16.94 5.27
CA SER A 26 0.78 -16.73 3.83
C SER A 26 1.81 -15.74 3.26
N ILE A 27 3.11 -16.02 3.42
CA ILE A 27 4.21 -15.17 2.95
C ILE A 27 4.39 -15.38 1.45
N SER A 28 4.24 -14.30 0.65
CA SER A 28 4.32 -14.38 -0.82
C SER A 28 5.73 -14.13 -1.37
N THR A 29 6.64 -13.59 -0.58
CA THR A 29 7.96 -13.10 -1.04
C THR A 29 8.99 -14.20 -1.28
N ASP A 30 8.73 -15.41 -0.80
CA ASP A 30 9.62 -16.55 -0.98
C ASP A 30 8.93 -17.76 -1.56
N GLY A 31 9.14 -18.53 -2.37
CA GLY A 31 8.41 -19.70 -2.87
C GLY A 31 8.22 -20.83 -1.86
N ALA A 32 8.60 -20.66 -0.59
CA ALA A 32 8.56 -21.70 0.43
C ALA A 32 7.17 -21.87 1.06
N HIS A 33 6.33 -20.83 1.00
CA HIS A 33 5.02 -20.76 1.67
C HIS A 33 3.82 -20.94 0.73
N GLN A 34 4.00 -21.63 -0.42
CA GLN A 34 2.92 -21.82 -1.39
C GLN A 34 1.71 -22.54 -0.79
N LYS A 35 1.96 -23.52 0.08
CA LYS A 35 0.88 -24.26 0.75
C LYS A 35 0.08 -23.34 1.67
N GLU A 36 0.74 -22.49 2.43
CA GLU A 36 0.11 -21.53 3.34
C GLU A 36 -0.67 -20.46 2.57
N LEU A 37 -0.22 -20.05 1.39
CA LEU A 37 -0.98 -19.18 0.49
C LEU A 37 -2.26 -19.86 0.01
N ASP A 38 -2.18 -21.12 -0.43
CA ASP A 38 -3.35 -21.90 -0.83
C ASP A 38 -4.31 -22.10 0.38
N ASP A 39 -3.79 -22.51 1.55
CA ASP A 39 -4.58 -22.68 2.78
C ASP A 39 -5.28 -21.38 3.20
N CYS A 40 -4.62 -20.21 3.06
CA CYS A 40 -5.20 -18.90 3.41
C CYS A 40 -6.33 -18.51 2.46
N ALA A 41 -6.18 -18.76 1.15
CA ALA A 41 -7.25 -18.53 0.18
C ALA A 41 -8.47 -19.43 0.44
N GLU A 42 -8.26 -20.71 0.76
CA GLU A 42 -9.34 -21.63 1.12
C GLU A 42 -10.04 -21.25 2.44
N LEU A 43 -9.27 -20.83 3.45
CA LEU A 43 -9.84 -20.30 4.69
C LEU A 43 -10.68 -19.05 4.41
N THR A 44 -10.18 -18.14 3.59
CA THR A 44 -10.90 -16.93 3.17
C THR A 44 -12.21 -17.30 2.47
N CYS A 45 -12.20 -18.27 1.55
CA CYS A 45 -13.40 -18.78 0.92
C CYS A 45 -14.39 -19.40 1.94
N THR A 46 -13.88 -20.06 2.96
CA THR A 46 -14.72 -20.61 4.04
C THR A 46 -15.41 -19.50 4.83
N LEU A 47 -14.68 -18.43 5.15
CA LEU A 47 -15.24 -17.25 5.82
C LEU A 47 -16.25 -16.51 4.92
N MET A 48 -15.98 -16.39 3.60
CA MET A 48 -16.93 -15.82 2.62
C MET A 48 -18.27 -16.59 2.62
N LYS A 49 -18.22 -17.93 2.59
CA LYS A 49 -19.42 -18.78 2.68
C LYS A 49 -20.16 -18.57 4.00
N SER A 50 -19.44 -18.49 5.10
CA SER A 50 -20.01 -18.25 6.43
C SER A 50 -20.67 -16.88 6.54
N ALA A 51 -20.13 -15.86 5.88
CA ALA A 51 -20.72 -14.53 5.78
C ALA A 51 -21.98 -14.50 4.89
N GLY A 52 -22.21 -15.51 4.05
CA GLY A 52 -23.39 -15.66 3.20
C GLY A 52 -23.17 -15.32 1.73
N LEU A 53 -21.91 -15.22 1.28
CA LEU A 53 -21.61 -15.05 -0.13
C LEU A 53 -21.83 -16.35 -0.92
N ASN A 54 -22.21 -16.20 -2.19
CA ASN A 54 -22.43 -17.25 -3.16
C ASN A 54 -21.27 -17.32 -4.16
N ASN A 55 -21.27 -18.34 -5.00
CA ASN A 55 -20.27 -18.55 -6.07
C ASN A 55 -18.83 -18.41 -5.57
N VAL A 56 -18.59 -18.86 -4.32
CA VAL A 56 -17.30 -18.75 -3.67
C VAL A 56 -16.33 -19.78 -4.25
N ALA A 57 -15.17 -19.29 -4.72
CA ALA A 57 -14.15 -20.12 -5.34
C ALA A 57 -12.74 -19.55 -5.14
N VAL A 58 -11.75 -20.42 -5.06
CA VAL A 58 -10.35 -20.05 -5.26
C VAL A 58 -10.09 -19.99 -6.78
N LEU A 59 -9.54 -18.87 -7.23
CA LEU A 59 -9.22 -18.60 -8.63
C LEU A 59 -7.70 -18.44 -8.80
N LYS A 60 -7.19 -18.75 -9.99
CA LYS A 60 -5.78 -18.52 -10.38
C LYS A 60 -5.73 -18.11 -11.84
N THR A 61 -4.70 -17.36 -12.22
CA THR A 61 -4.35 -17.08 -13.61
C THR A 61 -2.86 -17.31 -13.81
N GLY A 62 -2.47 -18.01 -14.88
CA GLY A 62 -1.07 -18.32 -15.13
C GLY A 62 -0.36 -18.90 -13.91
N ASN A 63 0.71 -18.25 -13.48
CA ASN A 63 1.51 -18.63 -12.31
C ASN A 63 1.19 -17.77 -11.07
N SER A 64 0.00 -17.16 -11.02
CA SER A 64 -0.37 -16.32 -9.87
C SER A 64 -0.49 -17.15 -8.59
N ASN A 65 -0.31 -16.47 -7.46
CA ASN A 65 -0.82 -16.95 -6.20
C ASN A 65 -2.35 -17.02 -6.23
N PRO A 66 -3.00 -17.74 -5.31
CA PRO A 66 -4.45 -17.92 -5.33
C PRO A 66 -5.19 -16.64 -4.95
N TYR A 67 -6.30 -16.39 -5.64
CA TYR A 67 -7.29 -15.37 -5.30
C TYR A 67 -8.53 -16.02 -4.70
N ALA A 68 -9.06 -15.51 -3.60
CA ALA A 68 -10.37 -15.91 -3.09
C ALA A 68 -11.45 -14.97 -3.66
N TYR A 69 -12.49 -15.52 -4.25
CA TYR A 69 -13.61 -14.79 -4.81
C TYR A 69 -14.94 -15.24 -4.20
N GLY A 70 -15.88 -14.30 -4.03
CA GLY A 70 -17.26 -14.57 -3.66
C GLY A 70 -18.17 -13.39 -4.02
N GLU A 71 -19.47 -13.65 -4.19
CA GLU A 71 -20.42 -12.61 -4.57
C GLU A 71 -21.79 -12.82 -3.91
N TRP A 72 -22.56 -11.74 -3.83
CA TRP A 72 -23.98 -11.74 -3.53
C TRP A 72 -24.69 -10.74 -4.45
N LEU A 73 -25.57 -11.23 -5.33
CA LEU A 73 -26.22 -10.45 -6.39
C LEU A 73 -27.75 -10.43 -6.21
N GLY A 74 -28.22 -10.46 -4.96
CA GLY A 74 -29.63 -10.53 -4.62
C GLY A 74 -30.37 -9.19 -4.56
N ALA A 75 -29.73 -8.05 -4.97
CA ALA A 75 -30.34 -6.72 -4.98
C ALA A 75 -30.56 -6.23 -6.43
N PRO A 76 -31.60 -6.69 -7.14
CA PRO A 76 -31.81 -6.33 -8.55
C PRO A 76 -32.03 -4.82 -8.71
N GLY A 77 -31.33 -4.24 -9.70
CA GLY A 77 -31.37 -2.79 -10.00
C GLY A 77 -30.61 -1.90 -9.03
N LYS A 78 -29.93 -2.47 -8.03
CA LYS A 78 -29.04 -1.73 -7.12
C LYS A 78 -27.60 -1.76 -7.64
N PRO A 79 -26.77 -0.74 -7.27
CA PRO A 79 -25.36 -0.74 -7.61
C PRO A 79 -24.64 -1.99 -7.11
N THR A 80 -23.59 -2.38 -7.82
CA THR A 80 -22.65 -3.45 -7.42
C THR A 80 -21.38 -2.83 -6.82
N VAL A 81 -21.05 -3.23 -5.59
CA VAL A 81 -19.84 -2.81 -4.89
C VAL A 81 -18.81 -3.92 -5.01
N PHE A 82 -17.63 -3.57 -5.54
CA PHE A 82 -16.47 -4.44 -5.58
C PHE A 82 -15.62 -4.19 -4.33
N LEU A 83 -15.40 -5.22 -3.52
CA LEU A 83 -14.57 -5.20 -2.34
C LEU A 83 -13.23 -5.88 -2.64
N TYR A 84 -12.15 -5.21 -2.31
CA TYR A 84 -10.80 -5.74 -2.45
C TYR A 84 -10.07 -5.75 -1.11
N ALA A 85 -9.30 -6.81 -0.91
CA ALA A 85 -8.31 -6.98 0.16
C ALA A 85 -7.25 -7.98 -0.32
N HIS A 86 -6.17 -8.19 0.45
CA HIS A 86 -5.21 -9.26 0.18
C HIS A 86 -4.96 -10.14 1.39
N HIS A 87 -4.56 -11.40 1.16
CA HIS A 87 -4.32 -12.38 2.21
C HIS A 87 -2.85 -12.76 2.38
N ASP A 88 -2.01 -12.38 1.42
CA ASP A 88 -0.56 -12.56 1.56
C ASP A 88 0.04 -11.50 2.48
N VAL A 89 1.23 -11.80 3.00
CA VAL A 89 1.89 -10.97 4.01
C VAL A 89 3.40 -10.92 3.80
N GLN A 90 4.02 -9.86 4.29
CA GLN A 90 5.48 -9.72 4.36
C GLN A 90 6.13 -10.74 5.32
N PRO A 91 7.37 -11.14 5.07
CA PRO A 91 8.11 -12.04 5.94
C PRO A 91 8.44 -11.39 7.29
N VAL A 92 8.76 -12.23 8.26
CA VAL A 92 9.25 -11.82 9.58
C VAL A 92 10.73 -12.19 9.78
N MET A 93 11.30 -12.91 8.83
CA MET A 93 12.66 -13.47 8.90
C MET A 93 13.74 -12.38 9.13
N GLY A 94 14.60 -12.62 10.12
CA GLY A 94 15.65 -11.69 10.52
C GLY A 94 15.21 -10.65 11.56
N PHE A 95 13.94 -10.59 11.90
CA PHE A 95 13.37 -9.65 12.88
C PHE A 95 12.58 -10.33 13.99
N GLU A 96 12.59 -11.67 14.08
CA GLU A 96 11.78 -12.46 15.02
C GLU A 96 12.02 -12.05 16.48
N SER A 97 13.27 -11.73 16.82
CA SER A 97 13.64 -11.31 18.18
C SER A 97 13.11 -9.93 18.59
N GLN A 98 12.62 -9.14 17.64
CA GLN A 98 12.04 -7.81 17.87
C GLN A 98 10.51 -7.86 18.11
N TRP A 99 9.89 -9.03 17.87
CA TRP A 99 8.49 -9.21 18.17
C TRP A 99 8.26 -9.49 19.66
N GLN A 100 7.35 -8.76 20.28
CA GLN A 100 6.98 -8.93 21.70
C GLN A 100 6.01 -10.10 21.92
N SER A 101 5.33 -10.55 20.87
CA SER A 101 4.46 -11.74 20.85
C SER A 101 4.69 -12.49 19.53
N PRO A 102 4.41 -13.80 19.44
CA PRO A 102 4.62 -14.55 18.20
C PRO A 102 3.87 -13.89 17.02
N PRO A 103 4.53 -13.60 15.89
CA PRO A 103 3.96 -12.81 14.80
C PRO A 103 2.71 -13.41 14.15
N PHE A 104 2.58 -14.73 14.16
CA PHE A 104 1.42 -15.46 13.61
C PHE A 104 0.46 -15.97 14.70
N THR A 105 0.42 -15.26 15.84
CA THR A 105 -0.56 -15.50 16.92
C THR A 105 -1.16 -14.17 17.30
N LEU A 106 -2.40 -13.92 16.88
CA LEU A 106 -3.09 -12.67 17.18
C LEU A 106 -3.15 -12.44 18.68
N THR A 107 -2.54 -11.36 19.14
CA THR A 107 -2.44 -11.03 20.57
C THR A 107 -3.03 -9.65 20.83
N GLU A 108 -4.06 -9.57 21.68
CA GLU A 108 -4.61 -8.28 22.09
C GLU A 108 -3.79 -7.70 23.26
N ARG A 109 -3.36 -6.46 23.10
CA ARG A 109 -2.58 -5.70 24.08
C ARG A 109 -2.82 -4.20 23.89
N ASP A 110 -3.07 -3.46 24.96
CA ASP A 110 -3.24 -2.01 24.95
C ASP A 110 -4.27 -1.50 23.92
N GLY A 111 -5.37 -2.25 23.70
CA GLY A 111 -6.42 -1.92 22.73
C GLY A 111 -6.03 -2.14 21.27
N ARG A 112 -4.94 -2.85 21.00
CA ARG A 112 -4.47 -3.23 19.68
C ARG A 112 -4.36 -4.74 19.52
N LEU A 113 -4.59 -5.21 18.31
CA LEU A 113 -4.48 -6.60 17.89
C LEU A 113 -3.16 -6.78 17.16
N PHE A 114 -2.17 -7.41 17.81
CA PHE A 114 -0.83 -7.62 17.28
C PHE A 114 -0.74 -8.93 16.52
N GLY A 115 -0.17 -8.87 15.32
CA GLY A 115 0.10 -10.03 14.48
C GLY A 115 0.46 -9.60 13.06
N ARG A 116 1.31 -10.38 12.36
CA ARG A 116 1.64 -10.14 10.96
C ARG A 116 0.39 -10.33 10.08
N GLY A 117 0.07 -9.33 9.26
CA GLY A 117 -1.15 -9.30 8.46
C GLY A 117 -2.38 -8.80 9.23
N ALA A 118 -2.27 -8.44 10.51
CA ALA A 118 -3.42 -7.94 11.27
C ALA A 118 -3.94 -6.61 10.73
N ALA A 119 -3.05 -5.70 10.33
CA ALA A 119 -3.36 -4.42 9.74
C ALA A 119 -3.26 -4.47 8.20
N ASP A 120 -2.30 -5.21 7.67
CA ASP A 120 -1.92 -5.29 6.27
C ASP A 120 -1.94 -6.75 5.78
N ASP A 121 -3.08 -7.28 5.28
CA ASP A 121 -4.42 -6.65 5.07
C ASP A 121 -5.55 -7.61 5.49
N LYS A 122 -5.23 -8.66 6.31
CA LYS A 122 -6.21 -9.65 6.78
C LYS A 122 -7.33 -9.02 7.65
N GLY A 123 -7.02 -7.89 8.30
CA GLY A 123 -8.01 -7.09 9.00
C GLY A 123 -9.11 -6.57 8.09
N ALA A 124 -8.78 -6.12 6.89
CA ALA A 124 -9.75 -5.67 5.89
C ALA A 124 -10.65 -6.80 5.40
N ILE A 125 -10.12 -8.01 5.24
CA ILE A 125 -10.92 -9.20 4.88
C ILE A 125 -12.05 -9.36 5.88
N VAL A 126 -11.71 -9.38 7.18
CA VAL A 126 -12.71 -9.59 8.25
C VAL A 126 -13.65 -8.38 8.38
N THR A 127 -13.14 -7.16 8.22
CA THR A 127 -13.95 -5.94 8.20
C THR A 127 -15.04 -6.02 7.13
N GLN A 128 -14.68 -6.38 5.91
CA GLN A 128 -15.61 -6.47 4.79
C GLN A 128 -16.58 -7.63 4.96
N LEU A 129 -16.11 -8.81 5.37
CA LEU A 129 -16.96 -9.97 5.64
C LEU A 129 -17.91 -9.74 6.80
N GLY A 130 -17.48 -9.09 7.87
CA GLY A 130 -18.32 -8.70 9.00
C GLY A 130 -19.46 -7.77 8.56
N ALA A 131 -19.16 -6.78 7.72
CA ALA A 131 -20.18 -5.89 7.16
C ALA A 131 -21.22 -6.64 6.32
N ILE A 132 -20.80 -7.58 5.47
CA ILE A 132 -21.69 -8.44 4.68
C ILE A 132 -22.56 -9.31 5.61
N ALA A 133 -21.93 -10.04 6.55
CA ALA A 133 -22.60 -10.93 7.47
C ALA A 133 -23.65 -10.19 8.30
N SER A 134 -23.36 -8.95 8.73
CA SER A 134 -24.28 -8.15 9.52
C SER A 134 -25.64 -7.95 8.87
N TYR A 135 -25.68 -7.80 7.54
CA TYR A 135 -26.93 -7.73 6.77
C TYR A 135 -27.52 -9.10 6.50
N LEU A 136 -26.76 -10.05 5.99
CA LEU A 136 -27.28 -11.34 5.59
C LEU A 136 -27.77 -12.16 6.77
N GLN A 137 -27.18 -12.00 7.95
CA GLN A 137 -27.67 -12.66 9.18
C GLN A 137 -28.89 -11.96 9.78
N THR A 138 -29.06 -10.65 9.61
CA THR A 138 -30.15 -9.89 10.25
C THR A 138 -31.31 -9.59 9.31
N LYS A 139 -31.06 -9.28 8.04
CA LYS A 139 -32.06 -8.86 7.04
C LYS A 139 -32.27 -9.90 5.94
N LYS A 140 -31.38 -10.88 5.80
CA LYS A 140 -31.34 -11.88 4.71
C LYS A 140 -31.07 -11.29 3.32
N GLU A 141 -30.79 -10.01 3.25
CA GLU A 141 -30.53 -9.27 2.02
C GLU A 141 -29.53 -8.13 2.27
N LEU A 142 -28.79 -7.73 1.24
CA LEU A 142 -27.96 -6.54 1.23
C LEU A 142 -28.67 -5.42 0.47
N PRO A 143 -28.42 -4.14 0.80
CA PRO A 143 -29.00 -3.00 0.07
C PRO A 143 -28.31 -2.74 -1.27
N VAL A 144 -27.25 -3.47 -1.59
CA VAL A 144 -26.43 -3.40 -2.82
C VAL A 144 -26.02 -4.80 -3.26
N ASN A 145 -25.64 -4.98 -4.53
CA ASN A 145 -24.91 -6.17 -4.92
C ASN A 145 -23.45 -6.07 -4.47
N VAL A 146 -22.84 -7.19 -4.12
CA VAL A 146 -21.45 -7.25 -3.66
C VAL A 146 -20.67 -8.31 -4.44
N LYS A 147 -19.47 -7.95 -4.86
CA LYS A 147 -18.43 -8.88 -5.33
C LYS A 147 -17.19 -8.63 -4.49
N MET A 148 -16.55 -9.70 -4.01
CA MET A 148 -15.35 -9.60 -3.19
C MET A 148 -14.23 -10.42 -3.81
N LEU A 149 -13.06 -9.81 -3.96
CA LEU A 149 -11.82 -10.45 -4.38
C LEU A 149 -10.77 -10.22 -3.30
N VAL A 150 -10.12 -11.30 -2.90
CA VAL A 150 -8.98 -11.25 -1.97
C VAL A 150 -7.77 -11.83 -2.67
N GLU A 151 -6.75 -11.01 -2.86
CA GLU A 151 -5.53 -11.32 -3.61
C GLU A 151 -4.50 -12.06 -2.75
N GLY A 152 -3.60 -12.82 -3.38
CA GLY A 152 -2.51 -13.55 -2.72
C GLY A 152 -1.11 -13.16 -3.21
N GLU A 153 -0.95 -12.01 -3.89
CA GLU A 153 0.35 -11.55 -4.44
C GLU A 153 0.55 -10.02 -4.38
N GLU A 154 -0.19 -9.30 -3.51
CA GLU A 154 -0.05 -7.85 -3.36
C GLU A 154 1.36 -7.48 -2.93
N GLU A 155 1.88 -8.14 -1.93
CA GLU A 155 3.17 -7.90 -1.28
C GLU A 155 4.41 -8.19 -2.18
N VAL A 156 4.17 -8.78 -3.35
CA VAL A 156 5.17 -8.99 -4.40
C VAL A 156 4.88 -8.20 -5.67
N GLY A 157 3.93 -7.25 -5.59
CA GLY A 157 3.64 -6.25 -6.63
C GLY A 157 2.59 -6.65 -7.64
N SER A 158 1.70 -7.61 -7.33
CA SER A 158 0.48 -7.94 -8.10
C SER A 158 0.72 -8.16 -9.60
N SER A 159 1.78 -8.85 -9.97
CA SER A 159 2.24 -8.92 -11.37
C SER A 159 1.22 -9.59 -12.32
N ASN A 160 0.39 -10.48 -11.81
CA ASN A 160 -0.63 -11.18 -12.60
C ASN A 160 -2.03 -10.53 -12.49
N LEU A 161 -2.26 -9.65 -11.50
CA LEU A 161 -3.58 -9.12 -11.17
C LEU A 161 -4.23 -8.36 -12.33
N GLN A 162 -3.46 -7.59 -13.10
CA GLN A 162 -4.01 -6.87 -14.26
C GLN A 162 -4.51 -7.84 -15.34
N GLY A 163 -3.77 -8.90 -15.63
CA GLY A 163 -4.19 -9.98 -16.53
C GLY A 163 -5.44 -10.68 -16.03
N PHE A 164 -5.46 -11.01 -14.74
CA PHE A 164 -6.61 -11.61 -14.06
C PHE A 164 -7.88 -10.74 -14.18
N PHE A 165 -7.78 -9.43 -14.00
CA PHE A 165 -8.91 -8.52 -14.16
C PHE A 165 -9.44 -8.50 -15.60
N VAL A 166 -8.57 -8.53 -16.61
CA VAL A 166 -8.98 -8.56 -18.01
C VAL A 166 -9.68 -9.87 -18.34
N GLU A 167 -9.11 -11.01 -17.93
CA GLU A 167 -9.69 -12.35 -18.15
C GLU A 167 -11.03 -12.54 -17.44
N ASN A 168 -11.23 -11.94 -16.27
CA ASN A 168 -12.42 -12.08 -15.43
C ASN A 168 -13.30 -10.83 -15.46
N LYS A 169 -13.15 -9.93 -16.45
CA LYS A 169 -13.84 -8.65 -16.50
C LYS A 169 -15.34 -8.77 -16.27
N ASP A 170 -16.03 -9.66 -16.97
CA ASP A 170 -17.49 -9.81 -16.88
C ASP A 170 -17.94 -10.26 -15.49
N ARG A 171 -17.14 -11.13 -14.84
CA ARG A 171 -17.38 -11.58 -13.47
C ARG A 171 -17.19 -10.45 -12.47
N LEU A 172 -16.16 -9.60 -12.65
CA LEU A 172 -15.74 -8.61 -11.68
C LEU A 172 -16.40 -7.24 -11.86
N MET A 173 -16.92 -6.92 -13.08
CA MET A 173 -17.51 -5.63 -13.39
C MET A 173 -18.44 -5.15 -12.29
N SER A 174 -18.22 -3.92 -11.82
CA SER A 174 -18.91 -3.33 -10.69
C SER A 174 -18.99 -1.80 -10.82
N ASP A 175 -19.87 -1.17 -10.05
CA ASP A 175 -20.16 0.25 -10.13
C ASP A 175 -19.32 1.10 -9.19
N VAL A 176 -18.87 0.53 -8.06
CA VAL A 176 -18.04 1.18 -7.04
C VAL A 176 -16.97 0.21 -6.58
N ILE A 177 -15.75 0.68 -6.43
CA ILE A 177 -14.62 -0.07 -5.87
C ILE A 177 -14.39 0.39 -4.43
N VAL A 178 -14.19 -0.55 -3.51
CA VAL A 178 -13.81 -0.29 -2.11
C VAL A 178 -12.56 -1.10 -1.80
N VAL A 179 -11.51 -0.40 -1.40
CA VAL A 179 -10.22 -0.96 -0.98
C VAL A 179 -9.98 -0.53 0.47
N CYS A 180 -9.72 -1.45 1.37
CA CYS A 180 -9.46 -1.13 2.78
C CYS A 180 -7.97 -1.33 3.16
N ASP A 181 -7.08 -1.02 2.24
CA ASP A 181 -5.64 -1.19 2.29
C ASP A 181 -4.91 0.17 2.27
N THR A 182 -5.34 1.08 3.13
CA THR A 182 -4.71 2.41 3.28
C THR A 182 -4.74 2.87 4.73
N GLY A 183 -3.93 3.90 5.05
CA GLY A 183 -3.80 4.40 6.42
C GLY A 183 -4.77 5.54 6.76
N ASN A 184 -5.18 5.58 8.01
CA ASN A 184 -5.75 6.75 8.67
C ASN A 184 -4.62 7.68 9.15
N ALA A 185 -4.87 8.97 9.20
CA ALA A 185 -3.87 9.94 9.68
C ALA A 185 -3.64 9.87 11.20
N GLU A 186 -4.64 9.40 11.94
CA GLU A 186 -4.61 9.23 13.41
C GLU A 186 -5.62 8.14 13.80
N VAL A 187 -5.38 7.49 14.94
CA VAL A 187 -6.37 6.60 15.56
C VAL A 187 -7.67 7.36 15.82
N GLY A 188 -8.79 6.80 15.42
CA GLY A 188 -10.12 7.40 15.60
C GLY A 188 -10.50 8.46 14.57
N LEU A 189 -9.61 8.87 13.67
CA LEU A 189 -9.89 9.82 12.60
C LEU A 189 -9.96 9.09 11.24
N PRO A 190 -11.16 8.74 10.74
CA PRO A 190 -11.28 8.01 9.49
C PRO A 190 -10.82 8.85 8.30
N CYS A 191 -10.13 8.24 7.36
CA CYS A 191 -9.65 8.89 6.16
C CYS A 191 -10.26 8.27 4.89
N ILE A 192 -10.37 9.09 3.84
CA ILE A 192 -10.63 8.65 2.47
C ILE A 192 -9.43 9.07 1.64
N THR A 193 -8.67 8.09 1.16
CA THR A 193 -7.51 8.34 0.31
C THR A 193 -7.99 8.59 -1.13
N TYR A 194 -7.68 9.76 -1.68
CA TYR A 194 -8.10 10.17 -3.02
C TYR A 194 -6.95 10.31 -4.02
N SER A 195 -5.71 10.11 -3.57
CA SER A 195 -4.54 10.08 -4.43
C SER A 195 -3.46 9.14 -3.89
N LEU A 196 -2.84 8.39 -4.80
CA LEU A 196 -1.70 7.51 -4.56
C LEU A 196 -0.52 8.01 -5.38
N ARG A 197 0.69 7.90 -4.84
CA ARG A 197 1.89 8.13 -5.64
C ARG A 197 2.14 6.94 -6.56
N GLY A 198 2.77 7.19 -7.70
CA GLY A 198 3.37 6.15 -8.51
C GLY A 198 4.81 5.86 -8.06
N ILE A 199 5.44 4.92 -8.73
CA ILE A 199 6.81 4.51 -8.44
C ILE A 199 7.62 4.34 -9.72
N VAL A 200 8.88 4.72 -9.68
CA VAL A 200 9.91 4.40 -10.68
C VAL A 200 11.09 3.84 -9.93
N GLU A 201 11.34 2.54 -10.10
CA GLU A 201 12.52 1.90 -9.56
C GLU A 201 13.54 1.67 -10.67
N LEU A 202 14.80 1.84 -10.34
CA LEU A 202 15.89 1.65 -11.28
C LEU A 202 17.10 1.03 -10.59
N LYS A 203 17.82 0.22 -11.37
CA LYS A 203 19.11 -0.35 -11.03
C LYS A 203 20.20 0.47 -11.69
N ILE A 204 21.23 0.83 -10.93
CA ILE A 204 22.45 1.46 -11.40
C ILE A 204 23.57 0.43 -11.28
N THR A 205 24.33 0.21 -12.35
CA THR A 205 25.52 -0.62 -12.33
C THR A 205 26.72 0.22 -12.78
N VAL A 206 27.74 0.27 -11.96
CA VAL A 206 29.00 0.99 -12.23
C VAL A 206 30.11 -0.01 -12.40
N LYS A 207 30.85 0.06 -13.52
CA LYS A 207 31.99 -0.82 -13.84
C LYS A 207 33.22 -0.03 -14.17
N SER A 208 34.34 -0.36 -13.50
CA SER A 208 35.65 0.26 -13.68
C SER A 208 36.69 -0.69 -14.22
N ALA A 209 36.54 -2.01 -14.00
CA ALA A 209 37.49 -3.03 -14.43
C ALA A 209 36.75 -4.36 -14.70
N THR A 210 37.47 -5.37 -15.20
CA THR A 210 36.92 -6.72 -15.44
C THR A 210 37.12 -7.67 -14.28
N THR A 211 38.08 -7.40 -13.41
CA THR A 211 38.45 -8.26 -12.27
C THR A 211 38.84 -7.40 -11.07
N PRO A 212 38.61 -7.88 -9.83
CA PRO A 212 39.14 -7.21 -8.64
C PRO A 212 40.68 -7.30 -8.60
N VAL A 213 41.32 -6.25 -8.08
CA VAL A 213 42.79 -6.17 -7.99
C VAL A 213 43.16 -5.83 -6.55
N HIS A 214 44.30 -6.39 -6.05
CA HIS A 214 44.77 -6.12 -4.72
C HIS A 214 45.03 -4.61 -4.50
N SER A 215 44.43 -4.04 -3.46
CA SER A 215 44.43 -2.58 -3.22
C SER A 215 45.84 -2.03 -2.95
N GLY A 216 46.73 -2.81 -2.38
CA GLY A 216 48.14 -2.45 -2.19
C GLY A 216 48.92 -2.38 -3.50
N SER A 217 48.45 -3.09 -4.56
CA SER A 217 49.11 -3.09 -5.89
C SER A 217 48.57 -2.04 -6.83
N ALA A 218 47.28 -1.69 -6.72
CA ALA A 218 46.58 -0.85 -7.71
C ALA A 218 45.73 0.27 -7.05
N GLY A 219 45.66 0.34 -5.74
CA GLY A 219 44.96 1.43 -5.04
C GLY A 219 45.65 2.76 -5.30
N GLY A 220 44.86 3.80 -5.54
CA GLY A 220 45.38 5.12 -5.96
C GLY A 220 45.69 5.25 -7.48
N MET A 221 45.69 4.13 -8.22
CA MET A 221 45.91 4.09 -9.66
C MET A 221 44.63 3.73 -10.43
N LEU A 222 43.90 2.71 -9.95
CA LEU A 222 42.67 2.28 -10.61
C LEU A 222 41.42 2.96 -9.97
N ALA A 223 40.44 3.23 -10.82
CA ALA A 223 39.13 3.70 -10.37
C ALA A 223 38.44 2.62 -9.56
N ASP A 224 37.99 2.95 -8.37
CA ASP A 224 37.17 2.08 -7.51
C ASP A 224 35.68 2.27 -7.84
N ALA A 225 35.00 1.20 -8.21
CA ALA A 225 33.61 1.27 -8.65
C ALA A 225 32.66 1.70 -7.51
N ALA A 226 32.95 1.32 -6.24
CA ALA A 226 32.14 1.72 -5.11
C ALA A 226 32.26 3.23 -4.84
N ILE A 227 33.48 3.78 -4.88
CA ILE A 227 33.67 5.23 -4.74
C ILE A 227 32.97 5.98 -5.88
N ALA A 228 33.09 5.49 -7.13
CA ALA A 228 32.42 6.10 -8.26
C ALA A 228 30.89 6.08 -8.12
N LEU A 229 30.32 4.97 -7.67
CA LEU A 229 28.88 4.84 -7.39
C LEU A 229 28.43 5.87 -6.33
N ASN A 230 29.13 5.98 -5.22
CA ASN A 230 28.81 6.94 -4.16
C ASN A 230 28.82 8.40 -4.67
N VAL A 231 29.79 8.77 -5.51
CA VAL A 231 29.86 10.10 -6.12
C VAL A 231 28.68 10.33 -7.07
N ILE A 232 28.25 9.30 -7.80
CA ILE A 232 27.08 9.35 -8.70
C ILE A 232 25.79 9.52 -7.88
N LEU A 233 25.60 8.73 -6.83
CA LEU A 233 24.43 8.81 -5.94
C LEU A 233 24.36 10.16 -5.21
N ALA A 234 25.50 10.72 -4.80
CA ALA A 234 25.58 12.04 -4.17
C ALA A 234 25.00 13.19 -5.04
N ARG A 235 24.87 13.00 -6.35
CA ARG A 235 24.21 13.97 -7.26
C ARG A 235 22.70 14.09 -6.98
N LEU A 236 22.11 13.11 -6.33
CA LEU A 236 20.70 13.11 -5.95
C LEU A 236 20.45 13.76 -4.57
N TYR A 237 21.52 14.17 -3.86
CA TYR A 237 21.38 14.84 -2.57
C TYR A 237 20.77 16.23 -2.72
N TRP A 238 19.67 16.49 -2.03
CA TRP A 238 18.90 17.74 -2.15
C TRP A 238 19.05 18.70 -0.96
N GLY A 239 19.57 18.26 0.18
CA GLY A 239 19.55 19.04 1.42
C GLY A 239 18.09 19.42 1.76
N HIS A 240 17.84 20.66 2.15
CA HIS A 240 16.49 21.18 2.40
C HIS A 240 15.87 21.90 1.17
N LYS A 241 16.23 21.46 -0.03
CA LYS A 241 15.78 22.04 -1.30
C LYS A 241 14.97 21.04 -2.10
N LYS A 242 14.66 21.35 -3.34
CA LYS A 242 14.07 20.42 -4.29
C LYS A 242 15.10 19.37 -4.74
N LEU A 243 14.59 18.19 -5.13
CA LEU A 243 15.44 17.17 -5.76
C LEU A 243 16.22 17.78 -6.95
N PRO A 244 17.54 17.53 -7.07
CA PRO A 244 18.38 18.11 -8.10
C PRO A 244 18.28 17.34 -9.43
N VAL A 245 17.06 17.00 -9.85
CA VAL A 245 16.75 16.32 -11.11
C VAL A 245 16.03 17.32 -12.01
N PRO A 246 16.67 17.79 -13.12
CA PRO A 246 16.06 18.75 -14.02
C PRO A 246 14.75 18.22 -14.61
N GLY A 247 13.72 19.08 -14.62
CA GLY A 247 12.40 18.73 -15.17
C GLY A 247 11.46 17.96 -14.24
N ILE A 248 11.95 17.33 -13.17
CA ILE A 248 11.13 16.46 -12.31
C ILE A 248 9.94 17.17 -11.65
N TYR A 249 9.97 18.48 -11.52
CA TYR A 249 8.87 19.26 -10.94
C TYR A 249 7.97 19.93 -11.99
N ASP A 250 8.28 19.87 -13.29
CA ASP A 250 7.58 20.65 -14.31
C ASP A 250 6.10 20.30 -14.43
N LYS A 251 5.77 19.03 -14.25
CA LYS A 251 4.39 18.52 -14.29
C LYS A 251 3.76 18.36 -12.90
N VAL A 252 4.48 18.66 -11.81
CA VAL A 252 3.92 18.53 -10.46
C VAL A 252 2.81 19.53 -10.23
N ARG A 253 1.60 19.05 -10.01
CA ARG A 253 0.42 19.87 -9.77
C ARG A 253 0.56 20.70 -8.50
N LYS A 254 0.36 22.02 -8.62
CA LYS A 254 0.36 22.91 -7.48
C LYS A 254 -0.87 22.68 -6.60
N LEU A 255 -0.64 22.56 -5.30
CA LEU A 255 -1.75 22.49 -4.32
C LEU A 255 -2.52 23.82 -4.28
N THR A 256 -3.84 23.69 -4.22
CA THR A 256 -4.73 24.83 -3.91
C THR A 256 -4.54 25.29 -2.46
N GLY A 257 -4.95 26.52 -2.16
CA GLY A 257 -4.94 27.01 -0.78
C GLY A 257 -5.81 26.18 0.17
N THR A 258 -6.87 25.55 -0.36
CA THR A 258 -7.75 24.66 0.42
C THR A 258 -7.08 23.35 0.76
N GLU A 259 -6.41 22.69 -0.20
CA GLU A 259 -5.62 21.47 0.03
C GLU A 259 -4.50 21.72 1.06
N LYS A 260 -3.73 22.80 0.91
CA LYS A 260 -2.68 23.17 1.87
C LYS A 260 -3.19 23.35 3.30
N ARG A 261 -4.36 23.98 3.46
CA ARG A 261 -4.99 24.13 4.78
C ARG A 261 -5.49 22.80 5.34
N ALA A 262 -6.04 21.93 4.47
CA ALA A 262 -6.49 20.61 4.89
C ALA A 262 -5.31 19.74 5.34
N PHE A 263 -4.23 19.67 4.58
CA PHE A 263 -3.05 18.89 4.92
C PHE A 263 -2.39 19.31 6.24
N ARG A 264 -2.37 20.62 6.53
CA ARG A 264 -1.81 21.15 7.79
C ARG A 264 -2.63 20.83 9.03
N LYS A 265 -3.87 20.39 8.90
CA LYS A 265 -4.73 20.01 10.02
C LYS A 265 -4.60 18.55 10.42
N ILE A 266 -3.83 17.77 9.68
CA ILE A 266 -3.74 16.32 9.80
C ILE A 266 -2.31 15.94 10.20
N GLY A 267 -2.17 14.99 11.11
CA GLY A 267 -0.88 14.35 11.44
C GLY A 267 0.00 15.11 12.45
N GLY A 268 -0.54 16.18 13.05
CA GLY A 268 0.17 16.89 14.13
C GLY A 268 1.36 17.76 13.68
N GLU A 269 2.23 18.08 14.64
CA GLU A 269 3.42 18.93 14.46
C GLU A 269 4.71 18.08 14.42
N GLU A 270 5.84 18.71 14.12
CA GLU A 270 7.14 18.06 13.96
C GLU A 270 7.53 17.11 15.12
N PRO A 271 7.31 17.44 16.41
CA PRO A 271 7.64 16.52 17.50
C PRO A 271 6.92 15.16 17.40
N LYS A 272 5.65 15.19 16.97
CA LYS A 272 4.88 13.95 16.73
C LYS A 272 5.48 13.13 15.58
N TRP A 273 5.80 13.76 14.46
CA TRP A 273 6.44 13.09 13.31
C TRP A 273 7.78 12.45 13.68
N ARG A 274 8.59 13.14 14.49
CA ARG A 274 9.85 12.59 14.99
C ARG A 274 9.63 11.34 15.84
N SER A 275 8.63 11.38 16.71
CA SER A 275 8.26 10.24 17.55
C SER A 275 7.72 9.09 16.73
N ASP A 276 6.77 9.34 15.83
CA ASP A 276 6.10 8.30 15.02
C ASP A 276 7.10 7.54 14.11
N PHE A 277 8.11 8.24 13.58
CA PHE A 277 9.12 7.64 12.69
C PHE A 277 10.46 7.30 13.39
N GLY A 278 10.54 7.42 14.70
CA GLY A 278 11.75 7.09 15.46
C GLY A 278 12.98 7.92 15.05
N VAL A 279 12.79 9.19 14.69
CA VAL A 279 13.90 10.07 14.28
C VAL A 279 14.82 10.35 15.48
N LEU A 280 16.11 10.06 15.34
CA LEU A 280 17.09 10.24 16.38
C LEU A 280 17.28 11.73 16.74
N ASP A 281 17.65 12.00 18.00
CA ASP A 281 17.96 13.35 18.46
C ASP A 281 19.10 13.98 17.65
N GLY A 282 18.91 15.24 17.26
CA GLY A 282 19.88 15.99 16.48
C GLY A 282 19.86 15.71 14.96
N VAL A 283 19.10 14.72 14.49
CA VAL A 283 18.91 14.48 13.06
C VAL A 283 17.83 15.41 12.53
N GLU A 284 18.12 16.16 11.47
CA GLU A 284 17.14 17.05 10.82
C GLU A 284 16.26 16.25 9.85
N LEU A 285 14.98 16.64 9.71
CA LEU A 285 14.12 16.11 8.65
C LEU A 285 14.61 16.60 7.28
N ALA A 286 14.75 15.68 6.32
CA ALA A 286 15.15 16.00 4.94
C ALA A 286 14.03 16.73 4.16
N LEU A 287 13.32 17.62 4.80
CA LEU A 287 12.14 18.29 4.28
C LEU A 287 12.53 19.59 3.55
N GLU A 288 11.95 19.81 2.36
CA GLU A 288 12.09 21.09 1.65
C GLU A 288 11.56 22.23 2.52
N SER A 289 12.30 23.33 2.61
CA SER A 289 11.94 24.48 3.44
C SER A 289 10.52 24.99 3.16
N LYS A 290 9.73 25.19 4.22
CA LYS A 290 8.33 25.68 4.18
C LYS A 290 7.31 24.69 3.58
N VAL A 291 7.71 23.45 3.33
CA VAL A 291 6.81 22.38 2.88
C VAL A 291 6.31 21.63 4.11
N HIS A 292 5.01 21.34 4.15
CA HIS A 292 4.43 20.52 5.20
C HIS A 292 4.73 19.04 4.92
N PRO A 293 5.01 18.17 5.92
CA PRO A 293 5.26 16.74 5.72
C PRO A 293 4.24 16.04 4.82
N ASN A 294 2.95 16.25 5.04
CA ASN A 294 1.90 15.67 4.19
C ASN A 294 1.99 16.14 2.72
N GLU A 295 2.38 17.40 2.46
CA GLU A 295 2.64 17.85 1.09
C GLU A 295 3.83 17.12 0.49
N ALA A 296 4.90 16.93 1.26
CA ALA A 296 6.10 16.24 0.82
C ALA A 296 5.82 14.76 0.50
N THR A 297 5.08 14.07 1.39
CA THR A 297 4.83 12.64 1.25
C THR A 297 3.72 12.29 0.27
N TRP A 298 2.75 13.18 0.03
CA TRP A 298 1.60 12.89 -0.83
C TRP A 298 1.65 13.55 -2.22
N ARG A 299 2.32 14.71 -2.33
CA ARG A 299 2.19 15.57 -3.51
C ARG A 299 3.53 16.06 -4.06
N LYS A 300 4.65 15.50 -3.58
CA LYS A 300 5.97 15.78 -4.13
C LYS A 300 6.73 14.49 -4.46
N PRO A 301 7.55 14.50 -5.53
CA PRO A 301 8.43 13.36 -5.82
C PRO A 301 9.50 13.23 -4.74
N SER A 302 9.91 12.00 -4.47
CA SER A 302 10.98 11.69 -3.53
C SER A 302 11.84 10.55 -4.05
N ILE A 303 13.13 10.53 -3.68
CA ILE A 303 14.08 9.49 -4.07
C ILE A 303 14.65 8.85 -2.82
N THR A 304 14.76 7.52 -2.82
CA THR A 304 15.37 6.72 -1.75
C THR A 304 16.30 5.69 -2.37
N VAL A 305 17.50 5.51 -1.81
CA VAL A 305 18.39 4.39 -2.13
C VAL A 305 17.91 3.20 -1.29
N ILE A 306 17.48 2.13 -1.97
CA ILE A 306 16.92 0.94 -1.32
C ILE A 306 17.92 -0.21 -1.22
N VAL A 307 18.93 -0.24 -2.12
CA VAL A 307 20.05 -1.17 -2.05
C VAL A 307 21.30 -0.46 -2.52
N GLU A 308 22.43 -0.68 -1.85
CA GLU A 308 23.77 -0.35 -2.31
C GLU A 308 24.71 -1.53 -2.02
N ALA A 309 25.41 -2.02 -3.03
CA ALA A 309 26.27 -3.18 -2.92
C ALA A 309 27.49 -3.06 -3.86
N ALA A 310 28.66 -3.38 -3.30
CA ALA A 310 29.89 -3.54 -4.05
C ALA A 310 30.61 -4.83 -3.63
N SER A 311 30.50 -5.22 -2.34
CA SER A 311 30.99 -6.46 -1.78
C SER A 311 30.12 -6.82 -0.55
N SER A 312 30.19 -8.05 -0.08
CA SER A 312 29.58 -8.45 1.18
C SER A 312 30.56 -8.30 2.34
N VAL A 313 30.03 -8.18 3.58
CA VAL A 313 30.85 -8.20 4.79
C VAL A 313 31.67 -9.50 4.91
N ALA A 314 31.07 -10.63 4.53
CA ALA A 314 31.73 -11.94 4.50
C ALA A 314 32.83 -12.03 3.43
N GLY A 315 32.67 -11.32 2.30
CA GLY A 315 33.65 -11.23 1.19
C GLY A 315 34.66 -10.09 1.35
N LYS A 316 34.76 -9.48 2.54
CA LYS A 316 35.68 -8.37 2.79
C LYS A 316 37.13 -8.76 2.52
N SER A 317 37.79 -8.05 1.60
CA SER A 317 39.21 -8.21 1.27
C SER A 317 39.81 -6.88 0.81
N ASN A 318 41.15 -6.80 0.84
CA ASN A 318 41.90 -5.61 0.43
C ASN A 318 41.97 -5.51 -1.11
N GLN A 319 40.85 -5.13 -1.76
CA GLN A 319 40.73 -5.06 -3.21
C GLN A 319 40.21 -3.69 -3.68
N VAL A 320 40.59 -3.28 -4.89
CA VAL A 320 39.87 -2.30 -5.69
C VAL A 320 38.76 -3.04 -6.41
N LEU A 321 37.50 -2.67 -6.15
CA LEU A 321 36.33 -3.36 -6.68
C LEU A 321 36.05 -2.95 -8.10
N PRO A 322 35.84 -3.90 -9.03
CA PRO A 322 35.61 -3.64 -10.45
C PRO A 322 34.18 -3.23 -10.75
N GLU A 323 33.24 -3.59 -9.91
CA GLU A 323 31.81 -3.35 -10.08
C GLU A 323 31.14 -2.96 -8.77
N ALA A 324 30.16 -2.06 -8.83
CA ALA A 324 29.25 -1.71 -7.74
C ALA A 324 27.86 -1.46 -8.32
N LEU A 325 26.82 -1.71 -7.51
CA LEU A 325 25.43 -1.49 -7.93
C LEU A 325 24.59 -0.83 -6.83
N ALA A 326 23.56 -0.13 -7.24
CA ALA A 326 22.53 0.37 -6.36
C ALA A 326 21.14 0.19 -6.98
N TYR A 327 20.11 0.09 -6.12
CA TYR A 327 18.73 0.26 -6.51
C TYR A 327 18.19 1.53 -5.86
N ILE A 328 17.51 2.34 -6.64
CA ILE A 328 16.81 3.54 -6.17
C ILE A 328 15.33 3.43 -6.49
N SER A 329 14.52 3.89 -5.53
CA SER A 329 13.08 4.06 -5.69
C SER A 329 12.75 5.54 -5.72
N CYS A 330 12.10 5.99 -6.79
CA CYS A 330 11.56 7.33 -6.94
C CYS A 330 10.04 7.28 -6.85
N ARG A 331 9.46 7.92 -5.84
CA ARG A 331 8.01 8.14 -5.80
C ARG A 331 7.66 9.31 -6.70
N ILE A 332 6.69 9.11 -7.57
CA ILE A 332 6.15 10.11 -8.50
C ILE A 332 4.73 10.50 -8.12
N VAL A 333 4.31 11.69 -8.49
CA VAL A 333 3.02 12.26 -8.09
C VAL A 333 2.10 12.50 -9.31
N PRO A 334 0.82 12.83 -9.10
CA PRO A 334 -0.11 13.10 -10.19
C PRO A 334 0.46 14.03 -11.28
N ASP A 335 0.17 13.68 -12.52
CA ASP A 335 0.59 14.29 -13.79
C ASP A 335 2.03 13.98 -14.24
N GLN A 336 2.84 13.26 -13.47
CA GLN A 336 4.13 12.76 -13.92
C GLN A 336 4.01 11.46 -14.72
N ASP A 337 4.80 11.33 -15.77
CA ASP A 337 4.93 10.09 -16.54
C ASP A 337 6.12 9.27 -16.03
N PRO A 338 5.95 7.98 -15.69
CA PRO A 338 7.02 7.14 -15.14
C PRO A 338 8.23 7.03 -16.08
N ALA A 339 8.00 6.89 -17.39
CA ALA A 339 9.09 6.74 -18.35
C ALA A 339 9.88 8.05 -18.51
N GLU A 340 9.21 9.19 -18.50
CA GLU A 340 9.86 10.50 -18.53
C GLU A 340 10.71 10.75 -17.28
N VAL A 341 10.18 10.43 -16.09
CA VAL A 341 10.92 10.58 -14.83
C VAL A 341 12.13 9.63 -14.79
N PHE A 342 12.00 8.41 -15.31
CA PHE A 342 13.12 7.49 -15.45
C PHE A 342 14.26 8.13 -16.28
N GLU A 343 13.95 8.66 -17.46
CA GLU A 343 14.98 9.29 -18.32
C GLU A 343 15.58 10.55 -17.67
N GLN A 344 14.80 11.34 -16.93
CA GLN A 344 15.32 12.50 -16.19
C GLN A 344 16.34 12.09 -15.13
N ILE A 345 16.03 11.06 -14.34
CA ILE A 345 16.94 10.53 -13.30
C ILE A 345 18.18 9.91 -13.94
N LYS A 346 18.01 9.08 -14.96
CA LYS A 346 19.09 8.45 -15.72
C LYS A 346 20.06 9.48 -16.27
N ALA A 347 19.57 10.58 -16.83
CA ALA A 347 20.41 11.66 -17.35
C ALA A 347 21.33 12.28 -16.26
N VAL A 348 20.84 12.42 -15.02
CA VAL A 348 21.66 12.90 -13.90
C VAL A 348 22.73 11.88 -13.51
N LEU A 349 22.36 10.60 -13.45
CA LEU A 349 23.25 9.54 -12.99
C LEU A 349 24.37 9.20 -13.99
N THR A 350 24.06 9.30 -15.28
CA THR A 350 25.03 8.95 -16.35
C THR A 350 25.88 10.12 -16.83
N LYS A 351 25.57 11.35 -16.39
CA LYS A 351 26.34 12.54 -16.82
C LYS A 351 27.74 12.51 -16.23
N ASP A 352 28.76 12.72 -17.07
CA ASP A 352 30.18 12.88 -16.70
C ASP A 352 30.62 11.95 -15.54
N PRO A 353 30.65 10.61 -15.74
CA PRO A 353 30.95 9.67 -14.66
C PRO A 353 32.39 9.85 -14.14
N PRO A 354 32.62 9.76 -12.82
CA PRO A 354 33.95 9.87 -12.24
C PRO A 354 34.94 8.92 -12.93
N TRP A 355 36.13 9.39 -13.24
CA TRP A 355 37.18 8.62 -13.92
C TRP A 355 36.77 7.97 -15.25
N GLY A 356 35.65 8.36 -15.83
CA GLY A 356 35.11 7.75 -17.04
C GLY A 356 34.63 6.31 -16.90
N VAL A 357 34.24 5.88 -15.67
CA VAL A 357 33.67 4.54 -15.45
C VAL A 357 32.42 4.30 -16.28
N LYS A 358 32.12 3.05 -16.59
CA LYS A 358 30.89 2.70 -17.31
C LYS A 358 29.74 2.70 -16.33
N VAL A 359 28.68 3.42 -16.68
CA VAL A 359 27.44 3.51 -15.89
C VAL A 359 26.29 3.01 -16.74
N GLU A 360 25.61 1.98 -16.27
CA GLU A 360 24.39 1.46 -16.85
C GLU A 360 23.23 1.73 -15.88
N VAL A 361 22.10 2.23 -16.40
CA VAL A 361 20.88 2.49 -15.62
C VAL A 361 19.70 1.84 -16.33
N THR A 362 19.04 0.91 -15.66
CA THR A 362 17.91 0.15 -16.19
C THR A 362 16.69 0.28 -15.28
N PRO A 363 15.46 0.38 -15.81
CA PRO A 363 14.26 0.36 -15.00
C PRO A 363 14.02 -1.05 -14.44
N THR A 364 13.58 -1.16 -13.20
CA THR A 364 13.18 -2.43 -12.55
C THR A 364 11.69 -2.48 -12.24
N ALA A 365 11.07 -1.33 -11.95
CA ALA A 365 9.64 -1.21 -11.82
C ALA A 365 9.17 0.19 -12.24
N GLN A 366 8.00 0.24 -12.86
CA GLN A 366 7.34 1.49 -13.23
C GLN A 366 5.84 1.35 -13.00
N MET A 367 5.28 2.20 -12.16
CA MET A 367 3.87 2.21 -11.82
C MET A 367 3.33 3.64 -11.84
N LYS A 368 2.19 3.84 -12.48
CA LYS A 368 1.54 5.14 -12.53
C LYS A 368 0.97 5.52 -11.16
N TRP A 369 0.86 6.81 -10.92
CA TRP A 369 0.08 7.39 -9.85
C TRP A 369 -1.43 7.22 -10.12
N TRP A 370 -2.23 7.38 -9.08
CA TRP A 370 -3.68 7.47 -9.18
C TRP A 370 -4.20 8.69 -8.42
N MET A 371 -5.24 9.33 -8.94
CA MET A 371 -5.95 10.43 -8.27
C MET A 371 -7.37 10.54 -8.81
N THR A 372 -8.31 10.81 -7.92
CA THR A 372 -9.73 11.03 -8.24
C THR A 372 -10.26 12.30 -7.60
N ASP A 373 -11.45 12.73 -8.05
CA ASP A 373 -12.20 13.81 -7.41
C ASP A 373 -13.05 13.24 -6.26
N PRO A 374 -12.76 13.59 -4.99
CA PRO A 374 -13.48 13.04 -3.83
C PRO A 374 -14.82 13.73 -3.56
N THR A 375 -15.46 14.33 -4.55
CA THR A 375 -16.74 15.07 -4.38
C THR A 375 -17.95 14.33 -4.94
N GLY A 376 -17.76 13.24 -5.69
CA GLY A 376 -18.81 12.46 -6.31
C GLY A 376 -19.77 11.78 -5.31
N PRO A 377 -20.93 11.29 -5.78
CA PRO A 377 -21.97 10.70 -4.93
C PRO A 377 -21.47 9.57 -4.03
N SER A 378 -20.60 8.68 -4.53
CA SER A 378 -20.00 7.59 -3.74
C SER A 378 -19.09 8.11 -2.62
N PHE A 379 -18.36 9.18 -2.84
CA PHE A 379 -17.54 9.82 -1.80
C PHE A 379 -18.39 10.52 -0.73
N VAL A 380 -19.53 11.10 -1.13
CA VAL A 380 -20.51 11.65 -0.19
C VAL A 380 -21.12 10.52 0.64
N ALA A 381 -21.45 9.38 0.02
CA ALA A 381 -21.94 8.18 0.71
C ALA A 381 -20.91 7.65 1.71
N ALA A 382 -19.64 7.50 1.30
CA ALA A 382 -18.54 7.10 2.17
C ALA A 382 -18.33 8.06 3.33
N THR A 383 -18.38 9.38 3.07
CA THR A 383 -18.29 10.42 4.12
C THR A 383 -19.37 10.26 5.18
N LYS A 384 -20.62 10.00 4.76
CA LYS A 384 -21.75 9.78 5.71
C LYS A 384 -21.58 8.48 6.49
N ALA A 385 -21.17 7.41 5.80
CA ALA A 385 -20.98 6.09 6.40
C ALA A 385 -19.86 6.10 7.45
N LEU A 386 -18.70 6.64 7.12
CA LEU A 386 -17.57 6.80 8.04
C LEU A 386 -17.92 7.70 9.23
N LYS A 387 -18.59 8.83 8.98
CA LYS A 387 -19.07 9.70 10.07
C LYS A 387 -20.02 8.95 11.03
N LYS A 388 -20.89 8.09 10.49
CA LYS A 388 -21.81 7.30 11.31
C LYS A 388 -21.09 6.23 12.14
N GLY A 389 -20.06 5.56 11.55
CA GLY A 389 -19.31 4.51 12.24
C GLY A 389 -18.29 5.04 13.25
N PHE A 390 -17.57 6.10 12.90
CA PHE A 390 -16.53 6.68 13.77
C PHE A 390 -17.03 7.77 14.72
N GLY A 391 -18.21 8.36 14.47
CA GLY A 391 -18.73 9.48 15.23
C GLY A 391 -18.11 10.84 14.86
N VAL A 392 -17.08 10.86 14.02
CA VAL A 392 -16.38 12.07 13.54
C VAL A 392 -16.38 12.12 12.02
N LYS A 393 -16.30 13.33 11.45
CA LYS A 393 -16.28 13.51 10.00
C LYS A 393 -14.94 13.03 9.45
N PRO A 394 -14.92 12.19 8.39
CA PRO A 394 -13.68 11.77 7.74
C PRO A 394 -12.96 12.94 7.07
N VAL A 395 -11.67 12.76 6.83
CA VAL A 395 -10.82 13.67 6.08
C VAL A 395 -10.33 13.03 4.79
N ASN A 396 -10.24 13.84 3.73
CA ASN A 396 -9.64 13.37 2.48
C ASN A 396 -8.13 13.56 2.54
N ILE A 397 -7.37 12.50 2.24
CA ILE A 397 -5.90 12.48 2.30
C ILE A 397 -5.30 11.99 0.98
N GLY A 398 -4.02 12.30 0.77
CA GLY A 398 -3.17 11.56 -0.17
C GLY A 398 -2.48 10.42 0.56
N CYS A 399 -2.01 9.42 -0.18
CA CYS A 399 -1.14 8.37 0.33
C CYS A 399 0.23 8.45 -0.34
N GLY A 400 1.28 8.24 0.45
CA GLY A 400 2.65 8.17 -0.03
C GLY A 400 2.98 6.85 -0.72
N GLY A 401 2.20 5.81 -0.46
CA GLY A 401 2.30 4.50 -1.09
C GLY A 401 1.74 4.46 -2.51
N SER A 402 1.91 3.30 -3.15
CA SER A 402 1.44 3.03 -4.51
C SER A 402 0.67 1.73 -4.50
N ILE A 403 -0.58 1.75 -4.92
CA ILE A 403 -1.43 0.59 -5.13
C ILE A 403 -1.72 0.54 -6.63
N GLY A 404 -0.95 -0.26 -7.36
CA GLY A 404 -0.82 -0.14 -8.81
C GLY A 404 -2.07 -0.50 -9.59
N PHE A 405 -2.93 -1.32 -9.05
CA PHE A 405 -4.11 -1.81 -9.74
C PHE A 405 -5.32 -0.84 -9.68
N VAL A 406 -5.36 0.10 -8.74
CA VAL A 406 -6.55 0.96 -8.52
C VAL A 406 -6.93 1.75 -9.76
N GLY A 407 -5.98 2.40 -10.42
CA GLY A 407 -6.23 3.15 -11.66
C GLY A 407 -6.72 2.25 -12.80
N PRO A 408 -5.95 1.23 -13.19
CA PRO A 408 -6.36 0.27 -14.22
C PRO A 408 -7.71 -0.41 -13.95
N LEU A 409 -8.01 -0.78 -12.70
CA LEU A 409 -9.28 -1.39 -12.34
C LEU A 409 -10.46 -0.40 -12.49
N ALA A 410 -10.28 0.83 -12.02
CA ALA A 410 -11.28 1.88 -12.18
C ALA A 410 -11.57 2.15 -13.67
N GLU A 411 -10.56 2.19 -14.52
CA GLU A 411 -10.69 2.33 -15.98
C GLU A 411 -11.42 1.11 -16.59
N LEU A 412 -11.04 -0.11 -16.19
CA LEU A 412 -11.67 -1.35 -16.65
C LEU A 412 -13.16 -1.39 -16.32
N PHE A 413 -13.56 -0.83 -15.18
CA PHE A 413 -14.96 -0.69 -14.75
C PHE A 413 -15.62 0.61 -15.28
N GLY A 414 -15.10 1.16 -16.38
CA GLY A 414 -15.69 2.32 -17.06
C GLY A 414 -15.62 3.62 -16.24
N GLY A 415 -14.58 3.81 -15.46
CA GLY A 415 -14.37 4.96 -14.58
C GLY A 415 -15.16 4.84 -13.27
N ALA A 416 -15.28 3.64 -12.71
CA ALA A 416 -15.90 3.43 -11.40
C ALA A 416 -15.16 4.22 -10.32
N PRO A 417 -15.88 4.89 -9.40
CA PRO A 417 -15.25 5.54 -8.25
C PRO A 417 -14.58 4.48 -7.36
N ALA A 418 -13.32 4.73 -7.00
CA ALA A 418 -12.57 3.91 -6.05
C ALA A 418 -12.50 4.62 -4.71
N LEU A 419 -13.06 3.99 -3.68
CA LEU A 419 -13.07 4.44 -2.29
C LEU A 419 -11.96 3.69 -1.55
N LEU A 420 -10.84 4.36 -1.30
CA LEU A 420 -9.73 3.81 -0.53
C LEU A 420 -9.88 4.27 0.92
N LEU A 421 -10.09 3.32 1.81
CA LEU A 421 -10.43 3.55 3.21
C LEU A 421 -9.32 3.02 4.12
N GLY A 422 -9.05 3.75 5.18
CA GLY A 422 -8.01 3.39 6.12
C GLY A 422 -8.46 2.34 7.13
N ILE A 423 -7.64 1.30 7.29
CA ILE A 423 -7.67 0.37 8.41
C ILE A 423 -6.43 0.54 9.29
N GLU A 424 -5.31 0.89 8.68
CA GLU A 424 -4.06 1.18 9.35
C GLU A 424 -4.08 2.56 10.05
N ASP A 425 -3.15 2.77 10.94
CA ASP A 425 -2.85 4.04 11.57
C ASP A 425 -1.32 4.27 11.63
N PRO A 426 -0.81 5.45 12.00
CA PRO A 426 0.62 5.76 11.96
C PRO A 426 1.53 4.84 12.79
N ILE A 427 0.98 4.06 13.72
CA ILE A 427 1.72 3.12 14.56
C ILE A 427 1.32 1.66 14.30
N SER A 428 0.65 1.37 13.19
CA SER A 428 0.32 0.00 12.79
C SER A 428 1.54 -0.84 12.48
N ASN A 429 2.67 -0.23 12.14
CA ASN A 429 3.93 -0.90 11.82
C ASN A 429 3.79 -1.96 10.70
N ALA A 430 2.98 -1.69 9.67
CA ALA A 430 2.94 -2.53 8.49
C ALA A 430 4.36 -2.81 7.97
N HIS A 431 4.64 -4.04 7.52
CA HIS A 431 5.96 -4.55 7.11
C HIS A 431 7.04 -4.59 8.20
N ALA A 432 6.79 -4.10 9.43
CA ALA A 432 7.75 -4.05 10.52
C ALA A 432 7.39 -5.02 11.67
N PRO A 433 8.31 -5.26 12.62
CA PRO A 433 7.99 -6.00 13.85
C PRO A 433 6.90 -5.31 14.68
N ASN A 434 6.11 -6.12 15.36
CA ASN A 434 4.97 -5.68 16.17
C ASN A 434 3.88 -4.96 15.35
N GLU A 435 3.67 -5.38 14.09
CA GLU A 435 2.50 -4.96 13.34
C GLU A 435 1.23 -5.15 14.16
N SER A 436 0.35 -4.15 14.10
CA SER A 436 -0.87 -4.17 14.90
C SER A 436 -2.00 -3.35 14.31
N LEU A 437 -3.21 -3.79 14.54
CA LEU A 437 -4.47 -3.14 14.18
C LEU A 437 -5.11 -2.55 15.44
N HIS A 438 -5.53 -1.28 15.38
CA HIS A 438 -6.27 -0.69 16.51
C HIS A 438 -7.68 -1.28 16.60
N ALA A 439 -7.97 -2.02 17.68
CA ALA A 439 -9.22 -2.77 17.84
C ALA A 439 -10.48 -1.89 17.76
N GLY A 440 -10.42 -0.67 18.30
CA GLY A 440 -11.52 0.28 18.23
C GLY A 440 -11.82 0.75 16.81
N ASP A 441 -10.77 1.01 16.00
CA ASP A 441 -10.93 1.47 14.63
C ASP A 441 -11.35 0.33 13.69
N PHE A 442 -10.87 -0.90 13.94
CA PHE A 442 -11.38 -2.10 13.28
C PHE A 442 -12.91 -2.23 13.42
N ARG A 443 -13.45 -2.12 14.65
CA ARG A 443 -14.89 -2.15 14.91
C ARG A 443 -15.65 -1.04 14.21
N LYS A 444 -15.13 0.19 14.26
CA LYS A 444 -15.73 1.37 13.65
C LYS A 444 -15.71 1.29 12.11
N LEU A 445 -14.63 0.79 11.53
CA LEU A 445 -14.53 0.62 10.08
C LEU A 445 -15.51 -0.46 9.61
N THR A 446 -15.61 -1.60 10.32
CA THR A 446 -16.58 -2.66 10.03
C THR A 446 -18.02 -2.12 10.01
N ALA A 447 -18.39 -1.34 11.04
CA ALA A 447 -19.68 -0.66 11.09
C ALA A 447 -19.82 0.39 9.95
N SER A 448 -18.75 1.05 9.57
CA SER A 448 -18.76 2.03 8.48
C SER A 448 -18.98 1.37 7.12
N ILE A 449 -18.35 0.21 6.83
CA ILE A 449 -18.61 -0.53 5.58
C ILE A 449 -20.06 -1.03 5.55
N SER A 450 -20.59 -1.54 6.66
CA SER A 450 -22.02 -1.88 6.77
C SER A 450 -22.93 -0.68 6.46
N ASN A 451 -22.63 0.50 7.00
CA ASN A 451 -23.36 1.73 6.69
C ASN A 451 -23.14 2.19 5.24
N LEU A 452 -21.96 1.94 4.64
CA LEU A 452 -21.66 2.31 3.26
C LEU A 452 -22.57 1.57 2.26
N PHE A 453 -22.85 0.29 2.50
CA PHE A 453 -23.81 -0.46 1.68
C PHE A 453 -25.19 0.21 1.68
N GLU A 454 -25.68 0.64 2.85
CA GLU A 454 -26.93 1.40 2.94
C GLU A 454 -26.89 2.72 2.17
N GLN A 455 -25.80 3.49 2.33
CA GLN A 455 -25.67 4.81 1.68
C GLN A 455 -25.57 4.68 0.15
N ILE A 456 -24.83 3.69 -0.37
CA ILE A 456 -24.71 3.43 -1.81
C ILE A 456 -26.05 2.91 -2.37
N GLY A 457 -26.69 1.96 -1.67
CA GLY A 457 -27.98 1.41 -2.10
C GLY A 457 -29.12 2.44 -2.15
N ASN A 458 -28.97 3.55 -1.42
CA ASN A 458 -29.93 4.67 -1.40
C ASN A 458 -29.55 5.82 -2.35
N LEU A 459 -28.52 5.69 -3.17
CA LEU A 459 -28.20 6.72 -4.16
C LEU A 459 -29.31 6.81 -5.22
N PRO A 460 -29.76 8.03 -5.59
CA PRO A 460 -30.82 8.22 -6.57
C PRO A 460 -30.42 7.63 -7.92
N ASP A 461 -31.32 6.87 -8.53
CA ASP A 461 -31.17 6.26 -9.86
C ASP A 461 -29.88 5.46 -10.07
N GLY A 462 -29.28 4.92 -8.98
CA GLY A 462 -28.01 4.20 -9.03
C GLY A 462 -26.79 5.05 -9.45
N LYS A 463 -26.92 6.37 -9.42
CA LYS A 463 -25.85 7.30 -9.81
C LYS A 463 -24.73 7.30 -8.77
N VAL A 464 -23.74 6.49 -9.01
CA VAL A 464 -22.54 6.31 -8.13
C VAL A 464 -21.40 7.27 -8.47
N LYS A 465 -21.37 7.78 -9.71
CA LYS A 465 -20.34 8.72 -10.23
C LYS A 465 -20.67 10.16 -9.93
#